data_a079b1efddf6c7a18046968f18f56b5b
#
_entry.id   a079b1efddf6c7a18046968f18f56b5b
#
_cell.length_a   1.000
_cell.length_b   1.000
_cell.length_c   1.000
_cell.angle_alpha   90.00
_cell.angle_beta   90.00
_cell.angle_gamma   90.00
#
_symmetry.space_group_name_H-M   'P 1'
#
loop_
_entity.id
_entity.type
_entity.pdbx_description
1 polymer ?
#
loop_
_entity_poly.entity_id
_entity_poly.type
_entity_poly.pdbx_seq_one_letter_code
_entity_poly.pdbx_strand_id
1 'polypeptide(L)'
;MPSELTTDNERQTEASVSDLLARIARIFATKPFIPHRLLKQGDAQTIGAYLWPRRFPKRDRTGDEERFFEVDPGSKVLARCRWQPNRTEHPTLVIWHGMEGSDASSYMLTTAAKMFRAGFNVVRMNYRNCGGTEHLSRTLYHGGMTSDLRAVIEELIARDQLPALFVAGYSLGGNMVLKLAGEYGESPPSQ
;
A
#
# COMPACT_ATOMS: atom_id res chain seq x y z
N MET A 1 -0.79 29.83 31.96
CA MET A 1 -2.08 29.64 31.32
C MET A 1 -1.91 29.27 29.83
N PRO A 2 -1.66 27.98 29.49
CA PRO A 2 -1.74 27.50 28.12
C PRO A 2 -2.69 26.31 27.91
N SER A 3 -3.58 25.97 28.88
CA SER A 3 -4.36 24.73 28.80
C SER A 3 -5.76 24.86 28.19
N GLU A 4 -6.27 26.05 27.97
CA GLU A 4 -7.64 26.23 27.42
C GLU A 4 -7.70 26.31 25.89
N LEU A 5 -6.65 26.78 25.24
CA LEU A 5 -6.62 26.92 23.76
C LEU A 5 -6.45 25.60 23.03
N THR A 6 -5.84 24.58 23.65
CA THR A 6 -5.69 23.23 23.10
C THR A 6 -7.00 22.46 23.11
N THR A 7 -7.81 22.62 24.14
CA THR A 7 -9.11 21.90 24.29
C THR A 7 -10.17 22.39 23.31
N ASP A 8 -10.19 23.66 22.95
CA ASP A 8 -11.19 24.20 22.01
C ASP A 8 -10.87 23.80 20.56
N ASN A 9 -9.59 23.75 20.19
CA ASN A 9 -9.18 23.30 18.85
C ASN A 9 -9.40 21.79 18.65
N GLU A 10 -9.17 20.99 19.67
CA GLU A 10 -9.46 19.55 19.67
C GLU A 10 -10.98 19.30 19.55
N ARG A 11 -11.81 20.00 20.33
CA ARG A 11 -13.27 19.89 20.24
C ARG A 11 -13.85 20.33 18.90
N GLN A 12 -13.29 21.38 18.29
CA GLN A 12 -13.69 21.82 16.95
C GLN A 12 -13.31 20.79 15.89
N THR A 13 -12.14 20.15 16.03
CA THR A 13 -11.69 19.09 15.13
C THR A 13 -12.55 17.84 15.27
N GLU A 14 -12.89 17.42 16.49
CA GLU A 14 -13.78 16.27 16.74
C GLU A 14 -15.20 16.51 16.23
N ALA A 15 -15.76 17.70 16.42
CA ALA A 15 -17.05 18.08 15.87
C ALA A 15 -17.07 18.04 14.34
N SER A 16 -16.01 18.54 13.69
CA SER A 16 -15.83 18.49 12.23
C SER A 16 -15.73 17.05 11.69
N VAL A 17 -15.03 16.17 12.40
CA VAL A 17 -14.91 14.74 12.02
C VAL A 17 -16.25 14.03 12.21
N SER A 18 -16.96 14.29 13.31
CA SER A 18 -18.31 13.73 13.57
C SER A 18 -19.30 14.11 12.50
N ASP A 19 -19.32 15.38 12.08
CA ASP A 19 -20.21 15.88 11.02
C ASP A 19 -19.86 15.25 9.66
N LEU A 20 -18.58 15.07 9.37
CA LEU A 20 -18.13 14.40 8.16
C LEU A 20 -18.59 12.94 8.14
N LEU A 21 -18.41 12.20 9.25
CA LEU A 21 -18.86 10.81 9.38
C LEU A 21 -20.37 10.68 9.26
N ALA A 22 -21.14 11.58 9.88
CA ALA A 22 -22.59 11.61 9.75
C ALA A 22 -23.07 11.91 8.32
N ARG A 23 -22.34 12.77 7.59
CA ARG A 23 -22.60 13.05 6.18
C ARG A 23 -22.29 11.84 5.29
N ILE A 24 -21.15 11.17 5.53
CA ILE A 24 -20.77 9.95 4.82
C ILE A 24 -21.81 8.85 5.06
N ALA A 25 -22.21 8.61 6.32
CA ALA A 25 -23.22 7.62 6.67
C ALA A 25 -24.56 7.88 5.95
N ARG A 26 -25.00 9.13 5.88
CA ARG A 26 -26.21 9.52 5.12
C ARG A 26 -26.08 9.21 3.63
N ILE A 27 -24.93 9.49 3.01
CA ILE A 27 -24.70 9.19 1.59
C ILE A 27 -24.76 7.68 1.36
N PHE A 28 -24.14 6.86 2.22
CA PHE A 28 -24.19 5.40 2.12
C PHE A 28 -25.61 4.85 2.32
N ALA A 29 -26.39 5.44 3.23
CA ALA A 29 -27.79 5.05 3.44
C ALA A 29 -28.68 5.29 2.20
N THR A 30 -28.39 6.34 1.42
CA THR A 30 -29.12 6.63 0.17
C THR A 30 -28.66 5.81 -1.03
N LYS A 31 -27.48 5.18 -0.95
CA LYS A 31 -26.89 4.34 -2.01
C LYS A 31 -26.49 2.99 -1.45
N PRO A 32 -27.44 2.12 -1.05
CA PRO A 32 -27.13 0.83 -0.48
C PRO A 32 -26.38 -0.04 -1.49
N PHE A 33 -25.47 -0.86 -1.00
CA PHE A 33 -24.79 -1.86 -1.81
C PHE A 33 -25.81 -2.91 -2.27
N ILE A 34 -26.00 -3.06 -3.57
CA ILE A 34 -26.85 -4.08 -4.17
C ILE A 34 -25.94 -5.13 -4.82
N PRO A 35 -25.81 -6.33 -4.22
CA PRO A 35 -24.97 -7.37 -4.78
C PRO A 35 -25.54 -7.90 -6.09
N HIS A 36 -24.66 -8.38 -6.97
CA HIS A 36 -25.10 -9.06 -8.20
C HIS A 36 -25.99 -10.26 -7.86
N ARG A 37 -27.01 -10.52 -8.68
CA ARG A 37 -28.05 -11.53 -8.43
C ARG A 37 -27.49 -12.93 -8.11
N LEU A 38 -26.38 -13.32 -8.73
CA LEU A 38 -25.69 -14.60 -8.51
C LEU A 38 -24.72 -14.58 -7.31
N LEU A 39 -24.43 -13.41 -6.74
CA LEU A 39 -23.45 -13.22 -5.67
C LEU A 39 -24.12 -12.56 -4.46
N LYS A 40 -25.34 -12.97 -4.10
CA LYS A 40 -26.07 -12.39 -2.96
C LYS A 40 -25.49 -12.81 -1.60
N GLN A 41 -24.89 -13.98 -1.52
CA GLN A 41 -24.28 -14.50 -0.29
C GLN A 41 -22.83 -14.03 -0.17
N GLY A 42 -22.37 -13.70 1.04
CA GLY A 42 -21.01 -13.23 1.30
C GLY A 42 -19.93 -14.21 0.83
N ASP A 43 -20.13 -15.50 1.10
CA ASP A 43 -19.21 -16.55 0.65
C ASP A 43 -19.10 -16.61 -0.86
N ALA A 44 -20.24 -16.51 -1.57
CA ALA A 44 -20.28 -16.49 -3.04
C ALA A 44 -19.54 -15.24 -3.60
N GLN A 45 -19.64 -14.09 -2.93
CA GLN A 45 -18.89 -12.88 -3.31
C GLN A 45 -17.38 -13.08 -3.11
N THR A 46 -16.98 -13.64 -1.98
CA THR A 46 -15.57 -13.87 -1.64
C THR A 46 -14.94 -14.88 -2.59
N ILE A 47 -15.57 -16.05 -2.76
CA ILE A 47 -15.08 -17.11 -3.64
C ILE A 47 -15.14 -16.66 -5.11
N GLY A 48 -16.23 -16.02 -5.52
CA GLY A 48 -16.39 -15.51 -6.86
C GLY A 48 -15.34 -14.43 -7.19
N ALA A 49 -15.04 -13.54 -6.26
CA ALA A 49 -13.99 -12.54 -6.44
C ALA A 49 -12.60 -13.18 -6.55
N TYR A 50 -12.33 -14.25 -5.81
CA TYR A 50 -11.07 -14.98 -5.87
C TYR A 50 -10.90 -15.76 -7.19
N LEU A 51 -11.93 -16.49 -7.61
CA LEU A 51 -11.92 -17.34 -8.80
C LEU A 51 -12.17 -16.56 -10.11
N TRP A 52 -12.61 -15.29 -10.03
CA TRP A 52 -12.92 -14.52 -11.22
C TRP A 52 -11.72 -14.41 -12.15
N PRO A 53 -11.86 -14.85 -13.43
CA PRO A 53 -10.75 -14.84 -14.36
C PRO A 53 -10.31 -13.39 -14.62
N ARG A 54 -9.13 -13.04 -14.14
CA ARG A 54 -8.51 -11.73 -14.38
C ARG A 54 -7.57 -11.85 -15.57
N ARG A 55 -7.95 -11.24 -16.67
CA ARG A 55 -7.09 -11.17 -17.85
C ARG A 55 -6.05 -10.06 -17.62
N PHE A 56 -4.87 -10.45 -17.17
CA PHE A 56 -3.72 -9.57 -17.24
C PHE A 56 -3.07 -9.74 -18.60
N PRO A 57 -2.90 -8.68 -19.42
CA PRO A 57 -2.11 -8.77 -20.63
C PRO A 57 -0.71 -9.30 -20.25
N LYS A 58 -0.22 -10.31 -20.96
CA LYS A 58 1.14 -10.84 -20.75
C LYS A 58 2.20 -9.72 -20.80
N ARG A 59 1.93 -8.69 -21.58
CA ARG A 59 2.74 -7.49 -21.77
C ARG A 59 2.88 -6.64 -20.48
N ASP A 60 1.96 -6.74 -19.53
CA ASP A 60 2.03 -6.01 -18.25
C ASP A 60 3.05 -6.60 -17.26
N ARG A 61 3.70 -7.71 -17.59
CA ARG A 61 4.79 -8.32 -16.80
C ARG A 61 6.18 -8.14 -17.41
N THR A 62 6.26 -7.74 -18.68
CA THR A 62 7.53 -7.51 -19.38
C THR A 62 8.04 -6.11 -19.06
N GLY A 63 9.26 -6.03 -18.54
CA GLY A 63 9.92 -4.76 -18.21
C GLY A 63 9.91 -4.40 -16.72
N ASP A 64 9.47 -5.31 -15.84
CA ASP A 64 9.64 -5.11 -14.41
C ASP A 64 11.09 -5.41 -14.02
N GLU A 65 11.75 -4.45 -13.38
CA GLU A 65 13.07 -4.59 -12.79
C GLU A 65 12.99 -5.32 -11.45
N GLU A 66 13.86 -6.28 -11.21
CA GLU A 66 14.09 -6.84 -9.87
C GLU A 66 15.00 -5.91 -9.09
N ARG A 67 14.57 -5.52 -7.89
CA ARG A 67 15.38 -4.73 -6.99
C ARG A 67 15.34 -5.32 -5.60
N PHE A 68 16.51 -5.43 -4.99
CA PHE A 68 16.67 -5.89 -3.62
C PHE A 68 16.98 -4.71 -2.72
N PHE A 69 16.22 -4.59 -1.65
CA PHE A 69 16.45 -3.59 -0.61
C PHE A 69 17.02 -4.29 0.62
N GLU A 70 18.12 -3.80 1.15
CA GLU A 70 18.62 -4.23 2.44
C GLU A 70 17.83 -3.53 3.54
N VAL A 71 17.09 -4.31 4.33
CA VAL A 71 16.17 -3.79 5.35
C VAL A 71 16.70 -3.98 6.75
N ASP A 72 17.75 -4.81 6.90
CA ASP A 72 18.43 -5.12 8.15
C ASP A 72 19.77 -5.81 7.79
N PRO A 73 20.82 -5.75 8.60
CA PRO A 73 22.06 -6.45 8.32
C PRO A 73 21.85 -7.93 7.99
N GLY A 74 22.16 -8.32 6.75
CA GLY A 74 21.96 -9.67 6.23
C GLY A 74 20.53 -10.07 5.90
N SER A 75 19.60 -9.13 5.86
CA SER A 75 18.21 -9.35 5.43
C SER A 75 17.85 -8.45 4.26
N LYS A 76 17.30 -9.03 3.20
CA LYS A 76 16.85 -8.29 2.01
C LYS A 76 15.42 -8.64 1.66
N VAL A 77 14.73 -7.68 1.07
CA VAL A 77 13.40 -7.86 0.50
C VAL A 77 13.44 -7.59 -1.01
N LEU A 78 12.65 -8.33 -1.76
CA LEU A 78 12.56 -8.19 -3.21
C LEU A 78 11.40 -7.27 -3.59
N ALA A 79 11.67 -6.36 -4.50
CA ALA A 79 10.64 -5.58 -5.21
C ALA A 79 10.64 -5.87 -6.70
N ARG A 80 9.47 -5.71 -7.32
CA ARG A 80 9.30 -5.59 -8.78
C ARG A 80 8.97 -4.15 -9.11
N CYS A 81 9.91 -3.47 -9.72
CA CYS A 81 9.82 -2.05 -10.06
C CYS A 81 9.45 -1.89 -11.52
N ARG A 82 8.48 -1.04 -11.79
CA ARG A 82 8.12 -0.59 -13.14
C ARG A 82 8.22 0.92 -13.20
N TRP A 83 9.13 1.40 -14.01
CA TRP A 83 9.45 2.81 -14.13
C TRP A 83 8.83 3.42 -15.38
N GLN A 84 8.30 4.63 -15.24
CA GLN A 84 7.99 5.49 -16.38
C GLN A 84 9.28 5.95 -17.07
N PRO A 85 9.27 6.30 -18.35
CA PRO A 85 10.33 7.10 -18.93
C PRO A 85 10.54 8.36 -18.08
N ASN A 86 11.79 8.75 -17.77
CA ASN A 86 12.10 9.88 -16.89
C ASN A 86 11.47 9.73 -15.49
N ARG A 87 11.76 8.60 -14.83
CA ARG A 87 11.12 8.24 -13.53
C ARG A 87 11.11 9.35 -12.48
N THR A 88 12.06 10.28 -12.53
CA THR A 88 12.15 11.43 -11.60
C THR A 88 11.12 12.54 -11.87
N GLU A 89 10.34 12.43 -12.95
CA GLU A 89 9.25 13.36 -13.30
C GLU A 89 7.87 12.77 -12.91
N HIS A 90 7.83 11.53 -12.43
CA HIS A 90 6.61 10.79 -12.17
C HIS A 90 6.46 10.42 -10.69
N PRO A 91 5.26 10.54 -10.10
CA PRO A 91 5.01 10.06 -8.76
C PRO A 91 5.19 8.54 -8.70
N THR A 92 5.58 8.03 -7.54
CA THR A 92 5.83 6.61 -7.33
C THR A 92 4.84 6.02 -6.34
N LEU A 93 4.23 4.90 -6.68
CA LEU A 93 3.39 4.12 -5.77
C LEU A 93 4.14 2.87 -5.32
N VAL A 94 4.38 2.75 -4.02
CA VAL A 94 4.91 1.56 -3.36
C VAL A 94 3.74 0.75 -2.79
N ILE A 95 3.62 -0.52 -3.16
CA ILE A 95 2.47 -1.36 -2.80
C ILE A 95 2.95 -2.58 -1.99
N TRP A 96 2.29 -2.85 -0.87
CA TRP A 96 2.54 -3.99 0.01
C TRP A 96 1.39 -4.98 -0.02
N HIS A 97 1.70 -6.27 -0.18
CA HIS A 97 0.68 -7.32 -0.24
C HIS A 97 0.10 -7.67 1.14
N GLY A 98 -0.97 -8.45 1.16
CA GLY A 98 -1.53 -9.05 2.38
C GLY A 98 -0.73 -10.28 2.83
N MET A 99 -1.13 -10.84 3.99
CA MET A 99 -0.51 -12.05 4.53
C MET A 99 -0.46 -13.17 3.50
N GLU A 100 0.68 -13.88 3.41
CA GLU A 100 0.95 -14.98 2.46
C GLU A 100 0.81 -14.59 0.97
N GLY A 101 0.75 -13.30 0.66
CA GLY A 101 0.77 -12.82 -0.71
C GLY A 101 2.18 -12.70 -1.29
N SER A 102 2.26 -12.06 -2.45
CA SER A 102 3.51 -11.68 -3.09
C SER A 102 3.29 -10.51 -4.05
N ASP A 103 4.37 -9.98 -4.61
CA ASP A 103 4.34 -9.03 -5.72
C ASP A 103 3.52 -9.50 -6.92
N ALA A 104 3.36 -10.82 -7.07
CA ALA A 104 2.60 -11.46 -8.15
C ALA A 104 1.12 -11.72 -7.82
N SER A 105 0.67 -11.39 -6.60
CA SER A 105 -0.76 -11.51 -6.24
C SER A 105 -1.63 -10.69 -7.19
N SER A 106 -2.78 -11.23 -7.54
CA SER A 106 -3.65 -10.67 -8.59
C SER A 106 -4.07 -9.21 -8.34
N TYR A 107 -4.32 -8.84 -7.09
CA TYR A 107 -4.67 -7.48 -6.71
C TYR A 107 -3.46 -6.53 -6.82
N MET A 108 -2.25 -7.01 -6.50
CA MET A 108 -0.99 -6.26 -6.69
C MET A 108 -0.78 -5.93 -8.17
N LEU A 109 -0.90 -6.94 -9.04
CA LEU A 109 -0.76 -6.78 -10.49
C LEU A 109 -1.83 -5.85 -11.07
N THR A 110 -3.09 -5.96 -10.60
CA THR A 110 -4.18 -5.11 -11.07
C THR A 110 -3.95 -3.65 -10.72
N THR A 111 -3.57 -3.39 -9.47
CA THR A 111 -3.30 -2.03 -9.01
C THR A 111 -2.09 -1.45 -9.71
N ALA A 112 -1.01 -2.23 -9.82
CA ALA A 112 0.19 -1.82 -10.54
C ALA A 112 -0.11 -1.42 -12.00
N ALA A 113 -0.87 -2.25 -12.73
CA ALA A 113 -1.23 -1.96 -14.11
C ALA A 113 -2.07 -0.69 -14.25
N LYS A 114 -3.01 -0.44 -13.33
CA LYS A 114 -3.84 0.77 -13.34
C LYS A 114 -3.02 2.02 -13.04
N MET A 115 -2.19 1.96 -12.01
CA MET A 115 -1.40 3.11 -11.58
C MET A 115 -0.29 3.44 -12.58
N PHE A 116 0.33 2.43 -13.20
CA PHE A 116 1.30 2.66 -14.26
C PHE A 116 0.67 3.37 -15.47
N ARG A 117 -0.54 2.96 -15.88
CA ARG A 117 -1.29 3.66 -16.95
C ARG A 117 -1.71 5.08 -16.55
N ALA A 118 -1.87 5.35 -15.27
CA ALA A 118 -2.14 6.68 -14.73
C ALA A 118 -0.88 7.56 -14.60
N GLY A 119 0.28 7.07 -15.06
CA GLY A 119 1.53 7.84 -15.08
C GLY A 119 2.39 7.68 -13.83
N PHE A 120 2.11 6.73 -12.96
CA PHE A 120 2.94 6.45 -11.79
C PHE A 120 4.08 5.49 -12.12
N ASN A 121 5.24 5.66 -11.50
CA ASN A 121 6.12 4.54 -11.24
C ASN A 121 5.45 3.59 -10.24
N VAL A 122 5.74 2.31 -10.32
CA VAL A 122 5.14 1.33 -9.41
C VAL A 122 6.18 0.39 -8.87
N VAL A 123 6.24 0.26 -7.54
CA VAL A 123 7.11 -0.65 -6.81
C VAL A 123 6.23 -1.64 -6.04
N ARG A 124 6.24 -2.90 -6.46
CA ARG A 124 5.51 -3.98 -5.80
C ARG A 124 6.46 -4.75 -4.88
N MET A 125 6.21 -4.67 -3.60
CA MET A 125 7.07 -5.23 -2.57
C MET A 125 6.71 -6.68 -2.23
N ASN A 126 7.71 -7.47 -1.87
CA ASN A 126 7.54 -8.68 -1.08
C ASN A 126 7.99 -8.42 0.35
N TYR A 127 7.36 -9.09 1.31
CA TYR A 127 7.89 -9.21 2.66
C TYR A 127 9.07 -10.20 2.70
N ARG A 128 9.78 -10.21 3.82
CA ARG A 128 10.79 -11.22 4.10
C ARG A 128 10.20 -12.61 3.86
N ASN A 129 10.92 -13.47 3.20
CA ASN A 129 10.52 -14.86 2.93
C ASN A 129 9.23 -15.02 2.10
N CYS A 130 8.80 -13.98 1.36
CA CYS A 130 7.69 -14.05 0.43
C CYS A 130 8.15 -13.90 -1.01
N GLY A 131 7.38 -14.48 -1.95
CA GLY A 131 7.67 -14.35 -3.38
C GLY A 131 8.92 -15.11 -3.85
N GLY A 132 9.30 -16.20 -3.17
CA GLY A 132 10.48 -17.02 -3.52
C GLY A 132 11.78 -16.47 -2.94
N THR A 133 11.73 -15.70 -1.85
CA THR A 133 12.90 -15.04 -1.25
C THR A 133 13.28 -15.58 0.12
N GLU A 134 12.95 -16.85 0.42
CA GLU A 134 13.16 -17.48 1.73
C GLU A 134 14.64 -17.51 2.13
N HIS A 135 15.53 -17.45 1.17
CA HIS A 135 16.99 -17.43 1.37
C HIS A 135 17.58 -16.05 1.68
N LEU A 136 16.77 -14.97 1.57
CA LEU A 136 17.23 -13.59 1.72
C LEU A 136 17.09 -13.04 3.14
N SER A 137 16.39 -13.74 4.03
CA SER A 137 16.25 -13.33 5.42
C SER A 137 16.14 -14.55 6.34
N ARG A 138 16.74 -14.45 7.52
CA ARG A 138 16.63 -15.45 8.57
C ARG A 138 15.43 -15.27 9.48
N THR A 139 14.77 -14.15 9.38
CA THR A 139 13.63 -13.79 10.22
C THR A 139 12.37 -13.71 9.38
N LEU A 140 11.23 -14.03 9.99
CA LEU A 140 9.91 -13.88 9.37
C LEU A 140 9.40 -12.45 9.53
N TYR A 141 8.52 -12.04 8.63
CA TYR A 141 7.77 -10.78 8.78
C TYR A 141 6.62 -10.93 9.77
N HIS A 142 6.18 -9.83 10.34
CA HIS A 142 4.99 -9.75 11.17
C HIS A 142 4.31 -8.37 11.03
N GLY A 143 3.05 -8.26 11.42
CA GLY A 143 2.22 -7.06 11.21
C GLY A 143 2.70 -5.77 11.89
N GLY A 144 3.67 -5.85 12.78
CA GLY A 144 4.30 -4.69 13.42
C GLY A 144 5.65 -4.28 12.85
N MET A 145 6.18 -4.99 11.84
CA MET A 145 7.52 -4.76 11.28
C MET A 145 7.54 -3.61 10.27
N THR A 146 7.38 -2.40 10.75
CA THR A 146 7.41 -1.18 9.92
C THR A 146 8.82 -0.77 9.51
N SER A 147 9.85 -1.31 10.17
CA SER A 147 11.27 -1.06 9.85
C SER A 147 11.61 -1.36 8.39
N ASP A 148 11.09 -2.45 7.85
CA ASP A 148 11.34 -2.83 6.46
C ASP A 148 10.72 -1.84 5.47
N LEU A 149 9.47 -1.41 5.76
CA LEU A 149 8.79 -0.39 4.96
C LEU A 149 9.56 0.92 5.00
N ARG A 150 10.01 1.31 6.18
CA ARG A 150 10.80 2.52 6.42
C ARG A 150 12.09 2.49 5.60
N ALA A 151 12.87 1.42 5.71
CA ALA A 151 14.14 1.28 5.00
C ALA A 151 13.95 1.38 3.47
N VAL A 152 12.91 0.77 2.92
CA VAL A 152 12.58 0.84 1.49
C VAL A 152 12.23 2.27 1.08
N ILE A 153 11.36 2.94 1.85
CA ILE A 153 10.92 4.32 1.55
C ILE A 153 12.11 5.28 1.61
N GLU A 154 12.91 5.19 2.66
CA GLU A 154 14.09 6.04 2.84
C GLU A 154 15.13 5.81 1.74
N GLU A 155 15.35 4.56 1.31
CA GLU A 155 16.25 4.29 0.18
C GLU A 155 15.71 4.89 -1.13
N LEU A 156 14.41 4.74 -1.42
CA LEU A 156 13.79 5.31 -2.61
C LEU A 156 13.86 6.85 -2.64
N ILE A 157 13.69 7.50 -1.49
CA ILE A 157 13.86 8.95 -1.37
C ILE A 157 15.32 9.35 -1.60
N ALA A 158 16.24 8.73 -0.87
CA ALA A 158 17.63 9.17 -0.85
C ALA A 158 18.40 8.89 -2.14
N ARG A 159 18.13 7.74 -2.79
CA ARG A 159 18.89 7.28 -3.96
C ARG A 159 18.22 7.59 -5.29
N ASP A 160 16.90 7.47 -5.37
CA ASP A 160 16.18 7.59 -6.64
C ASP A 160 15.66 9.00 -6.92
N GLN A 161 15.69 9.89 -5.94
CA GLN A 161 15.26 11.29 -6.06
C GLN A 161 13.86 11.43 -6.67
N LEU A 162 12.94 10.57 -6.23
CA LEU A 162 11.58 10.52 -6.75
C LEU A 162 10.76 11.71 -6.22
N PRO A 163 9.97 12.41 -7.06
CA PRO A 163 9.33 13.67 -6.68
C PRO A 163 8.22 13.51 -5.65
N ALA A 164 7.57 12.35 -5.60
CA ALA A 164 6.53 12.05 -4.62
C ALA A 164 6.40 10.54 -4.44
N LEU A 165 6.33 10.09 -3.19
CA LEU A 165 6.10 8.69 -2.81
C LEU A 165 4.72 8.54 -2.19
N PHE A 166 3.93 7.64 -2.76
CA PHE A 166 2.66 7.18 -2.21
C PHE A 166 2.82 5.73 -1.77
N VAL A 167 2.28 5.40 -0.63
CA VAL A 167 2.36 4.04 -0.07
C VAL A 167 0.95 3.47 0.07
N ALA A 168 0.75 2.25 -0.38
CA ALA A 168 -0.51 1.53 -0.25
C ALA A 168 -0.27 0.10 0.24
N GLY A 169 -1.24 -0.46 0.94
CA GLY A 169 -1.16 -1.82 1.45
C GLY A 169 -2.50 -2.53 1.45
N TYR A 170 -2.45 -3.84 1.31
CA TYR A 170 -3.62 -4.71 1.36
C TYR A 170 -3.62 -5.53 2.65
N SER A 171 -4.74 -5.56 3.38
CA SER A 171 -4.88 -6.34 4.62
C SER A 171 -3.72 -6.06 5.59
N LEU A 172 -2.85 -7.04 5.87
CA LEU A 172 -1.67 -6.87 6.69
C LEU A 172 -0.77 -5.72 6.20
N GLY A 173 -0.59 -5.58 4.89
CA GLY A 173 0.15 -4.46 4.31
C GLY A 173 -0.49 -3.11 4.61
N GLY A 174 -1.81 -3.03 4.58
CA GLY A 174 -2.55 -1.83 4.97
C GLY A 174 -2.34 -1.48 6.44
N ASN A 175 -2.36 -2.48 7.34
CA ASN A 175 -2.06 -2.28 8.75
C ASN A 175 -0.65 -1.71 8.97
N MET A 176 0.35 -2.28 8.28
CA MET A 176 1.74 -1.82 8.40
C MET A 176 1.92 -0.40 7.85
N VAL A 177 1.28 -0.07 6.74
CA VAL A 177 1.30 1.29 6.16
C VAL A 177 0.69 2.31 7.13
N LEU A 178 -0.46 2.01 7.73
CA LEU A 178 -1.10 2.89 8.71
C LEU A 178 -0.24 3.03 9.99
N LYS A 179 0.35 1.93 10.46
CA LYS A 179 1.27 1.97 11.60
C LYS A 179 2.49 2.84 11.31
N LEU A 180 3.11 2.67 10.13
CA LEU A 180 4.24 3.49 9.72
C LEU A 180 3.87 4.97 9.61
N ALA A 181 2.70 5.27 9.05
CA ALA A 181 2.21 6.66 8.99
C ALA A 181 2.04 7.27 10.38
N GLY A 182 1.53 6.49 11.35
CA GLY A 182 1.45 6.91 12.76
C GLY A 182 2.83 7.09 13.42
N GLU A 183 3.80 6.25 13.08
CA GLU A 183 5.18 6.35 13.59
C GLU A 183 5.93 7.56 13.00
N TYR A 184 5.66 7.92 11.76
CA TYR A 184 6.17 9.15 11.18
C TYR A 184 5.53 10.39 11.82
N GLY A 185 4.23 10.31 12.17
CA GLY A 185 3.52 11.35 12.88
C GLY A 185 3.74 12.73 12.24
N GLU A 186 4.24 13.65 13.07
CA GLU A 186 4.54 15.02 12.66
C GLU A 186 5.93 15.17 12.01
N SER A 187 6.72 14.10 11.97
CA SER A 187 8.11 14.12 11.45
C SER A 187 8.30 13.09 10.32
N PRO A 188 7.63 13.26 9.18
CA PRO A 188 7.83 12.39 8.03
C PRO A 188 9.26 12.56 7.48
N PRO A 189 9.81 11.56 6.76
CA PRO A 189 11.10 11.71 6.11
C PRO A 189 11.07 12.88 5.14
N SER A 190 12.09 13.72 5.20
CA SER A 190 12.26 14.83 4.26
C SER A 190 12.53 14.29 2.86
N GLN A 191 11.81 14.80 1.87
CA GLN A 191 12.13 14.60 0.47
C GLN A 191 13.24 15.53 0.00
#